data_020e2cea03e67a7f6f271455b9600e7f
#
_entry.id   020e2cea03e67a7f6f271455b9600e7f
#
_cell.length_a   1.000
_cell.length_b   1.000
_cell.length_c   1.000
_cell.angle_alpha   90.00
_cell.angle_beta   90.00
_cell.angle_gamma   90.00
#
_symmetry.space_group_name_H-M   'P 1'
#
loop_
_entity.id
_entity.type
_entity.pdbx_description
1 polymer ?
#
loop_
_entity_poly.entity_id
_entity_poly.type
_entity_poly.pdbx_seq_one_letter_code
_entity_poly.pdbx_strand_id
1 'polypeptide(L)'
;MIRLMQAHDVADVVAIENLVQSHPWGAKQFAEAVGSYHSTVIEHARKVVGFCILQPVLDEANLLLMAVHPSQQGKGLGYQLLEHSIAGLKNQPVQIFLEVRESNLAAIAMYEKSGFHQIDLRKNYYPKTDGTREHAIIMVKSCSDDFASLFK
;
A
#
# COMPACT_ATOMS: atom_id res chain seq x y z
N MET A 1 -0.95 -7.14 15.55
CA MET A 1 0.02 -6.09 15.92
C MET A 1 0.69 -5.54 14.66
N ILE A 2 0.79 -4.23 14.56
CA ILE A 2 1.42 -3.55 13.42
C ILE A 2 2.72 -2.93 13.90
N ARG A 3 3.80 -3.15 13.16
CA ARG A 3 5.14 -2.64 13.52
C ARG A 3 5.97 -2.38 12.27
N LEU A 4 7.12 -1.74 12.44
CA LEU A 4 8.06 -1.54 11.34
C LEU A 4 8.60 -2.89 10.85
N MET A 5 8.76 -3.00 9.54
CA MET A 5 9.36 -4.17 8.89
C MET A 5 10.85 -4.23 9.22
N GLN A 6 11.32 -5.41 9.56
CA GLN A 6 12.71 -5.70 9.84
C GLN A 6 13.30 -6.59 8.75
N ALA A 7 14.62 -6.67 8.69
CA ALA A 7 15.29 -7.50 7.70
C ALA A 7 14.84 -8.98 7.77
N HIS A 8 14.58 -9.48 8.97
CA HIS A 8 14.14 -10.87 9.14
C HIS A 8 12.70 -11.12 8.65
N ASP A 9 11.93 -10.07 8.36
CA ASP A 9 10.58 -10.20 7.82
C ASP A 9 10.55 -10.38 6.30
N VAL A 10 11.66 -10.11 5.62
CA VAL A 10 11.69 -10.06 4.14
C VAL A 10 11.25 -11.37 3.51
N ALA A 11 11.67 -12.51 4.06
CA ALA A 11 11.27 -13.81 3.52
C ALA A 11 9.76 -14.03 3.57
N ASP A 12 9.11 -13.65 4.66
CA ASP A 12 7.65 -13.78 4.80
C ASP A 12 6.92 -12.82 3.87
N VAL A 13 7.44 -11.61 3.74
CA VAL A 13 6.86 -10.58 2.86
C VAL A 13 6.96 -11.01 1.39
N VAL A 14 8.09 -11.55 0.97
CA VAL A 14 8.27 -12.11 -0.37
C VAL A 14 7.26 -13.24 -0.64
N ALA A 15 7.06 -14.11 0.33
CA ALA A 15 6.10 -15.21 0.20
C ALA A 15 4.68 -14.69 -0.02
N ILE A 16 4.27 -13.67 0.72
CA ILE A 16 2.95 -13.04 0.55
C ILE A 16 2.84 -12.39 -0.84
N GLU A 17 3.85 -11.63 -1.22
CA GLU A 17 3.86 -10.94 -2.52
C GLU A 17 3.72 -11.91 -3.68
N ASN A 18 4.44 -13.04 -3.63
CA ASN A 18 4.37 -14.08 -4.67
C ASN A 18 2.98 -14.72 -4.78
N LEU A 19 2.21 -14.72 -3.69
CA LEU A 19 0.84 -15.27 -3.69
C LEU A 19 -0.18 -14.31 -4.32
N VAL A 20 0.08 -13.00 -4.30
CA VAL A 20 -0.92 -12.00 -4.69
C VAL A 20 -0.58 -11.25 -5.98
N GLN A 21 0.68 -11.21 -6.40
CA GLN A 21 1.11 -10.44 -7.57
C GLN A 21 1.57 -11.34 -8.71
N SER A 22 1.17 -10.98 -9.93
CA SER A 22 1.66 -11.65 -11.15
C SER A 22 3.10 -11.24 -11.51
N HIS A 23 3.51 -10.05 -11.09
CA HIS A 23 4.85 -9.50 -11.32
C HIS A 23 5.39 -9.00 -9.98
N PRO A 24 5.80 -9.95 -9.09
CA PRO A 24 6.13 -9.58 -7.70
C PRO A 24 7.48 -8.90 -7.57
N TRP A 25 7.60 -8.06 -6.52
CA TRP A 25 8.91 -7.62 -6.04
C TRP A 25 9.67 -8.82 -5.49
N GLY A 26 11.01 -8.76 -5.61
CA GLY A 26 11.90 -9.77 -5.04
C GLY A 26 12.47 -9.33 -3.68
N ALA A 27 13.26 -10.24 -3.09
CA ALA A 27 13.87 -10.02 -1.78
C ALA A 27 14.75 -8.77 -1.73
N LYS A 28 15.49 -8.48 -2.80
CA LYS A 28 16.37 -7.30 -2.87
C LYS A 28 15.58 -6.00 -2.74
N GLN A 29 14.45 -5.90 -3.45
CA GLN A 29 13.60 -4.70 -3.41
C GLN A 29 13.00 -4.49 -2.02
N PHE A 30 12.55 -5.56 -1.36
CA PHE A 30 12.03 -5.46 0.01
C PHE A 30 13.13 -5.12 1.01
N ALA A 31 14.32 -5.68 0.85
CA ALA A 31 15.44 -5.34 1.74
C ALA A 31 15.81 -3.86 1.62
N GLU A 32 15.80 -3.31 0.41
CA GLU A 32 16.01 -1.88 0.18
C GLU A 32 14.91 -1.05 0.83
N ALA A 33 13.66 -1.51 0.75
CA ALA A 33 12.52 -0.82 1.33
C ALA A 33 12.59 -0.71 2.86
N VAL A 34 13.16 -1.73 3.53
CA VAL A 34 13.37 -1.69 4.98
C VAL A 34 14.22 -0.50 5.40
N GLY A 35 15.26 -0.21 4.63
CA GLY A 35 16.19 0.88 4.97
C GLY A 35 15.81 2.25 4.41
N SER A 36 14.99 2.29 3.35
CA SER A 36 14.78 3.53 2.58
C SER A 36 13.39 4.11 2.69
N TYR A 37 12.38 3.30 3.02
CA TYR A 37 10.98 3.72 3.02
C TYR A 37 10.32 3.47 4.37
N HIS A 38 9.10 3.97 4.54
CA HIS A 38 8.28 3.66 5.71
C HIS A 38 7.58 2.32 5.44
N SER A 39 8.20 1.25 5.89
CA SER A 39 7.76 -0.12 5.62
C SER A 39 7.25 -0.75 6.92
N THR A 40 6.03 -1.28 6.88
CA THR A 40 5.37 -1.88 8.04
C THR A 40 4.88 -3.28 7.71
N VAL A 41 4.68 -4.06 8.76
CA VAL A 41 4.05 -5.39 8.68
C VAL A 41 2.95 -5.49 9.71
N ILE A 42 1.96 -6.32 9.42
CA ILE A 42 0.93 -6.70 10.39
C ILE A 42 1.08 -8.17 10.72
N GLU A 43 1.07 -8.47 12.02
CA GLU A 43 1.13 -9.84 12.55
C GLU A 43 -0.23 -10.28 13.04
N HIS A 44 -0.56 -11.53 12.78
CA HIS A 44 -1.71 -12.23 13.33
C HIS A 44 -1.26 -13.60 13.78
N ALA A 45 -1.56 -13.97 15.05
CA ALA A 45 -1.11 -15.22 15.65
C ALA A 45 0.43 -15.38 15.53
N ARG A 46 1.17 -14.30 15.76
CA ARG A 46 2.64 -14.22 15.73
C ARG A 46 3.27 -14.48 14.37
N LYS A 47 2.47 -14.38 13.30
CA LYS A 47 2.96 -14.50 11.92
C LYS A 47 2.71 -13.22 11.16
N VAL A 48 3.65 -12.84 10.31
CA VAL A 48 3.47 -11.73 9.39
C VAL A 48 2.43 -12.16 8.34
N VAL A 49 1.33 -11.43 8.26
CA VAL A 49 0.24 -11.73 7.33
C VAL A 49 -0.03 -10.59 6.35
N GLY A 50 0.70 -9.49 6.44
CA GLY A 50 0.56 -8.38 5.51
C GLY A 50 1.69 -7.38 5.65
N PHE A 51 1.81 -6.51 4.66
CA PHE A 51 2.82 -5.46 4.64
C PHE A 51 2.31 -4.23 3.90
N CYS A 52 2.93 -3.09 4.20
CA CYS A 52 2.62 -1.81 3.55
C CYS A 52 3.91 -1.00 3.41
N ILE A 53 4.17 -0.49 2.21
CA ILE A 53 5.37 0.30 1.93
C ILE A 53 4.97 1.67 1.42
N LEU A 54 5.27 2.70 2.21
CA LEU A 54 5.03 4.09 1.89
C LEU A 54 6.35 4.82 1.69
N GLN A 55 6.43 5.63 0.65
CA GLN A 55 7.60 6.43 0.32
C GLN A 55 7.31 7.89 0.63
N PRO A 56 7.84 8.43 1.74
CA PRO A 56 7.74 9.89 1.99
C PRO A 56 8.57 10.66 0.97
N VAL A 57 8.02 11.73 0.41
CA VAL A 57 8.71 12.61 -0.54
C VAL A 57 8.32 14.05 -0.20
N LEU A 58 9.22 14.80 0.46
CA LEU A 58 8.96 16.17 0.89
C LEU A 58 7.70 16.22 1.78
N ASP A 59 6.66 16.94 1.36
CA ASP A 59 5.38 17.06 2.08
C ASP A 59 4.30 16.10 1.56
N GLU A 60 4.70 15.09 0.76
CA GLU A 60 3.80 14.08 0.20
C GLU A 60 4.30 12.67 0.50
N ALA A 61 3.54 11.67 0.08
CA ALA A 61 3.96 10.27 0.12
C ALA A 61 3.33 9.50 -1.03
N ASN A 62 3.99 8.41 -1.40
CA ASN A 62 3.47 7.44 -2.37
C ASN A 62 3.28 6.10 -1.67
N LEU A 63 2.12 5.48 -1.85
CA LEU A 63 1.95 4.08 -1.47
C LEU A 63 2.52 3.24 -2.60
N LEU A 64 3.67 2.61 -2.35
CA LEU A 64 4.36 1.83 -3.38
C LEU A 64 3.81 0.43 -3.51
N LEU A 65 3.45 -0.20 -2.39
CA LEU A 65 3.03 -1.59 -2.39
C LEU A 65 2.38 -1.94 -1.06
N MET A 66 1.32 -2.76 -1.10
CA MET A 66 0.79 -3.39 0.10
C MET A 66 0.05 -4.67 -0.29
N ALA A 67 0.03 -5.62 0.62
CA ALA A 67 -0.71 -6.86 0.44
C ALA A 67 -1.04 -7.51 1.78
N VAL A 68 -2.10 -8.32 1.78
CA VAL A 68 -2.47 -9.17 2.90
C VAL A 68 -2.53 -10.60 2.37
N HIS A 69 -2.01 -11.54 3.15
CA HIS A 69 -2.02 -12.96 2.80
C HIS A 69 -3.46 -13.38 2.42
N PRO A 70 -3.65 -14.15 1.34
CA PRO A 70 -4.99 -14.53 0.89
C PRO A 70 -5.86 -15.18 1.97
N SER A 71 -5.27 -15.97 2.88
CA SER A 71 -6.00 -16.62 3.97
C SER A 71 -6.53 -15.63 5.02
N GLN A 72 -6.04 -14.39 5.03
CA GLN A 72 -6.38 -13.37 6.02
C GLN A 72 -7.12 -12.17 5.41
N GLN A 73 -7.44 -12.22 4.14
CA GLN A 73 -8.21 -11.16 3.47
C GLN A 73 -9.67 -11.19 3.92
N GLY A 74 -10.37 -10.06 3.77
CA GLY A 74 -11.77 -9.95 4.13
C GLY A 74 -12.05 -9.75 5.62
N LYS A 75 -11.01 -9.50 6.43
CA LYS A 75 -11.13 -9.30 7.89
C LYS A 75 -10.84 -7.87 8.33
N GLY A 76 -10.62 -6.96 7.40
CA GLY A 76 -10.29 -5.56 7.70
C GLY A 76 -8.83 -5.32 8.06
N LEU A 77 -7.95 -6.31 7.93
CA LEU A 77 -6.54 -6.17 8.31
C LEU A 77 -5.80 -5.19 7.39
N GLY A 78 -6.10 -5.22 6.09
CA GLY A 78 -5.50 -4.28 5.13
C GLY A 78 -5.83 -2.84 5.46
N TYR A 79 -7.10 -2.58 5.78
CA TYR A 79 -7.54 -1.24 6.17
C TYR A 79 -6.83 -0.77 7.45
N GLN A 80 -6.75 -1.63 8.48
CA GLN A 80 -6.06 -1.31 9.72
C GLN A 80 -4.59 -1.02 9.47
N LEU A 81 -3.93 -1.85 8.65
CA LEU A 81 -2.52 -1.70 8.31
C LEU A 81 -2.27 -0.37 7.60
N LEU A 82 -3.09 -0.04 6.62
CA LEU A 82 -2.97 1.21 5.85
C LEU A 82 -3.14 2.44 6.75
N GLU A 83 -4.20 2.47 7.56
CA GLU A 83 -4.49 3.59 8.46
C GLU A 83 -3.37 3.79 9.48
N HIS A 84 -2.90 2.71 10.09
CA HIS A 84 -1.80 2.77 11.06
C HIS A 84 -0.50 3.24 10.41
N SER A 85 -0.21 2.75 9.21
CA SER A 85 1.02 3.09 8.49
C SER A 85 1.04 4.56 8.08
N ILE A 86 -0.08 5.09 7.61
CA ILE A 86 -0.22 6.50 7.26
C ILE A 86 -0.03 7.37 8.51
N ALA A 87 -0.67 7.00 9.61
CA ALA A 87 -0.56 7.75 10.87
C ALA A 87 0.88 7.80 11.40
N GLY A 88 1.68 6.79 11.06
CA GLY A 88 3.09 6.71 11.48
C GLY A 88 4.07 7.49 10.63
N LEU A 89 3.64 8.10 9.52
CA LEU A 89 4.52 8.86 8.64
C LEU A 89 5.01 10.13 9.34
N LYS A 90 6.33 10.25 9.49
CA LYS A 90 6.95 11.35 10.24
C LYS A 90 6.87 12.69 9.51
N ASN A 91 6.81 12.67 8.18
CA ASN A 91 6.74 13.90 7.39
C ASN A 91 5.34 14.54 7.38
N GLN A 92 4.34 13.86 7.96
CA GLN A 92 2.95 14.33 8.00
C GLN A 92 2.49 14.84 6.62
N PRO A 93 2.43 13.96 5.62
CA PRO A 93 2.18 14.38 4.24
C PRO A 93 0.81 15.04 4.09
N VAL A 94 0.74 16.04 3.20
CA VAL A 94 -0.53 16.69 2.87
C VAL A 94 -1.34 15.87 1.88
N GLN A 95 -0.68 15.04 1.08
CA GLN A 95 -1.32 14.15 0.11
C GLN A 95 -0.56 12.84 0.01
N ILE A 96 -1.30 11.77 -0.27
CA ILE A 96 -0.73 10.44 -0.52
C ILE A 96 -1.28 9.95 -1.86
N PHE A 97 -0.38 9.50 -2.74
CA PHE A 97 -0.73 8.98 -4.07
C PHE A 97 -0.52 7.49 -4.13
N LEU A 98 -1.31 6.83 -4.96
CA LEU A 98 -1.12 5.41 -5.29
C LEU A 98 -1.56 5.12 -6.72
N GLU A 99 -1.06 4.01 -7.26
CA GLU A 99 -1.52 3.41 -8.50
C GLU A 99 -2.04 2.02 -8.20
N VAL A 100 -3.18 1.67 -8.78
CA VAL A 100 -3.80 0.35 -8.57
C VAL A 100 -4.36 -0.17 -9.90
N ARG A 101 -4.25 -1.49 -10.11
CA ARG A 101 -4.87 -2.13 -11.28
C ARG A 101 -6.38 -1.94 -11.23
N GLU A 102 -6.98 -1.61 -12.37
CA GLU A 102 -8.44 -1.40 -12.45
C GLU A 102 -9.23 -2.66 -12.07
N SER A 103 -8.64 -3.83 -12.25
CA SER A 103 -9.28 -5.11 -11.91
C SER A 103 -9.26 -5.41 -10.41
N ASN A 104 -8.45 -4.69 -9.63
CA ASN A 104 -8.32 -4.95 -8.20
C ASN A 104 -9.40 -4.22 -7.40
N LEU A 105 -10.65 -4.69 -7.55
CA LEU A 105 -11.82 -4.03 -6.97
C LEU A 105 -11.79 -4.00 -5.44
N ALA A 106 -11.27 -5.05 -4.82
CA ALA A 106 -11.17 -5.12 -3.35
C ALA A 106 -10.22 -4.06 -2.80
N ALA A 107 -9.06 -3.87 -3.46
CA ALA A 107 -8.11 -2.84 -3.06
C ALA A 107 -8.68 -1.44 -3.28
N ILE A 108 -9.31 -1.20 -4.42
CA ILE A 108 -9.93 0.09 -4.73
C ILE A 108 -10.96 0.45 -3.66
N ALA A 109 -11.83 -0.49 -3.30
CA ALA A 109 -12.85 -0.27 -2.27
C ALA A 109 -12.23 0.07 -0.92
N MET A 110 -11.14 -0.61 -0.54
CA MET A 110 -10.41 -0.34 0.69
C MET A 110 -9.78 1.05 0.67
N TYR A 111 -9.17 1.44 -0.45
CA TYR A 111 -8.57 2.77 -0.60
C TYR A 111 -9.64 3.85 -0.52
N GLU A 112 -10.78 3.66 -1.17
CA GLU A 112 -11.89 4.61 -1.08
C GLU A 112 -12.38 4.76 0.37
N LYS A 113 -12.50 3.66 1.10
CA LYS A 113 -12.88 3.67 2.52
C LYS A 113 -11.86 4.46 3.35
N SER A 114 -10.59 4.40 2.99
CA SER A 114 -9.50 5.13 3.65
C SER A 114 -9.42 6.61 3.26
N GLY A 115 -10.24 7.06 2.30
CA GLY A 115 -10.29 8.46 1.89
C GLY A 115 -9.59 8.78 0.57
N PHE A 116 -9.12 7.76 -0.14
CA PHE A 116 -8.57 7.95 -1.49
C PHE A 116 -9.69 8.10 -2.50
N HIS A 117 -9.45 8.87 -3.55
CA HIS A 117 -10.35 8.98 -4.68
C HIS A 117 -9.56 9.01 -5.99
N GLN A 118 -10.19 8.59 -7.07
CA GLN A 118 -9.56 8.54 -8.38
C GLN A 118 -9.39 9.94 -8.95
N ILE A 119 -8.19 10.22 -9.47
CA ILE A 119 -7.88 11.50 -10.13
C ILE A 119 -7.44 11.31 -11.57
N ASP A 120 -7.00 10.12 -11.96
CA ASP A 120 -6.50 9.88 -13.30
C ASP A 120 -6.55 8.39 -13.66
N LEU A 121 -6.30 8.09 -14.93
CA LEU A 121 -6.25 6.75 -15.49
C LEU A 121 -5.05 6.67 -16.43
N ARG A 122 -4.15 5.71 -16.21
CA ARG A 122 -3.07 5.41 -17.15
C ARG A 122 -3.48 4.21 -18.00
N LYS A 123 -3.70 4.44 -19.28
CA LYS A 123 -4.15 3.39 -20.20
C LYS A 123 -3.03 2.39 -20.47
N ASN A 124 -3.38 1.09 -20.47
CA ASN A 124 -2.49 -0.02 -20.84
C ASN A 124 -1.17 -0.02 -20.08
N TYR A 125 -1.23 0.26 -18.78
CA TYR A 125 -0.05 0.45 -17.93
C TYR A 125 0.49 -0.86 -17.36
N TYR A 126 -0.40 -1.70 -16.81
CA TYR A 126 0.02 -2.94 -16.15
C TYR A 126 -0.01 -4.12 -17.11
N PRO A 127 1.08 -4.93 -17.17
CA PRO A 127 1.05 -6.17 -17.94
C PRO A 127 0.17 -7.22 -17.23
N LYS A 128 -0.56 -7.98 -18.05
CA LYS A 128 -1.35 -9.11 -17.58
C LYS A 128 -0.64 -10.42 -17.99
N THR A 129 -0.99 -11.51 -17.32
CA THR A 129 -0.38 -12.82 -17.57
C THR A 129 -0.68 -13.38 -18.96
N ASP A 130 -1.77 -12.92 -19.59
CA ASP A 130 -2.18 -13.35 -20.94
C ASP A 130 -1.50 -12.55 -22.08
N GLY A 131 -0.57 -11.65 -21.74
CA GLY A 131 0.14 -10.83 -22.72
C GLY A 131 -0.55 -9.52 -23.06
N THR A 132 -1.77 -9.30 -22.59
CA THR A 132 -2.47 -8.01 -22.73
C THR A 132 -2.08 -7.09 -21.58
N ARG A 133 -2.62 -5.86 -21.58
CA ARG A 133 -2.39 -4.89 -20.53
C ARG A 133 -3.72 -4.37 -19.99
N GLU A 134 -3.72 -3.97 -18.73
CA GLU A 134 -4.86 -3.28 -18.11
C GLU A 134 -4.48 -1.88 -17.66
N HIS A 135 -5.49 -1.05 -17.42
CA HIS A 135 -5.27 0.31 -16.98
C HIS A 135 -4.85 0.40 -15.52
N ALA A 136 -4.11 1.45 -15.20
CA ALA A 136 -3.82 1.84 -13.83
C ALA A 136 -4.76 2.97 -13.42
N ILE A 137 -5.37 2.84 -12.26
CA ILE A 137 -6.14 3.91 -11.64
C ILE A 137 -5.20 4.65 -10.69
N ILE A 138 -5.12 5.97 -10.85
CA ILE A 138 -4.34 6.84 -9.97
C ILE A 138 -5.29 7.42 -8.93
N MET A 139 -4.96 7.25 -7.66
CA MET A 139 -5.77 7.73 -6.55
C MET A 139 -4.95 8.65 -5.64
N VAL A 140 -5.63 9.57 -4.98
CA VAL A 140 -5.03 10.47 -4.01
C VAL A 140 -5.89 10.56 -2.76
N LYS A 141 -5.21 10.65 -1.62
CA LYS A 141 -5.82 10.97 -0.33
C LYS A 141 -5.29 12.32 0.13
N SER A 142 -6.20 13.26 0.45
CA SER A 142 -5.84 14.51 1.11
C SER A 142 -5.76 14.28 2.61
N CYS A 143 -4.60 14.56 3.20
CA CYS A 143 -4.34 14.37 4.63
C CYS A 143 -4.31 15.69 5.39
N SER A 144 -4.37 16.82 4.67
CA SER A 144 -4.31 18.14 5.30
C SER A 144 -5.66 18.50 5.91
N ASP A 145 -5.66 18.81 7.20
CA ASP A 145 -6.84 19.31 7.91
C ASP A 145 -7.02 20.82 7.77
N ASP A 146 -6.01 21.52 7.24
CA ASP A 146 -6.00 22.97 7.15
C ASP A 146 -7.19 23.50 6.34
N PHE A 147 -7.44 22.89 5.19
CA PHE A 147 -8.56 23.27 4.35
C PHE A 147 -9.90 23.03 5.04
N ALA A 148 -10.05 21.88 5.68
CA ALA A 148 -11.27 21.53 6.39
C ALA A 148 -11.52 22.44 7.60
N SER A 149 -10.44 22.82 8.32
CA SER A 149 -10.54 23.67 9.50
C SER A 149 -10.98 25.09 9.17
N LEU A 150 -10.69 25.57 7.95
CA LEU A 150 -11.11 26.89 7.50
C LEU A 150 -12.64 27.04 7.38
N PHE A 151 -13.34 25.93 7.25
CA PHE A 151 -14.79 25.91 7.01
C PHE A 151 -15.59 25.34 8.18
N LYS A 152 -14.95 25.16 9.31
CA LYS A 152 -15.64 24.72 10.53
C LYS A 152 -16.21 25.87 11.33
#